data_96881f76b6af67c6ecc937c49394781e
#
_entry.id   96881f76b6af67c6ecc937c49394781e
#
_cell.length_a   1.000
_cell.length_b   1.000
_cell.length_c   1.000
_cell.angle_alpha   90.00
_cell.angle_beta   90.00
_cell.angle_gamma   90.00
#
_symmetry.space_group_name_H-M   'P 1'
#
loop_
_entity.id
_entity.type
_entity.pdbx_description
1 polymer ?
#
loop_
_entity_poly.entity_id
_entity_poly.type
_entity_poly.pdbx_seq_one_letter_code
_entity_poly.pdbx_strand_id
1 'polypeptide(L)'
;MKKQVRKKDEFQFNKERYYLMYKNIEKQTKLNLKDQVDYQPGQVVSKTLVQNEYVSMTIFSFDKGEEISTHAAGGDAMVTVLEGKGRFTVGGEVFFLEAGDTLIMPKDIPHAVYGEEQFKMQLVVSY
;
A
#
# COMPACT_ATOMS: atom_id res chain seq x y z
N MET A 1 -27.85 11.00 -13.73
CA MET A 1 -28.52 10.24 -14.80
C MET A 1 -27.58 9.13 -15.29
N LYS A 2 -28.07 7.91 -15.35
CA LYS A 2 -27.25 6.81 -15.82
C LYS A 2 -27.12 6.85 -17.34
N LYS A 3 -25.87 6.80 -17.81
CA LYS A 3 -25.60 6.67 -19.25
C LYS A 3 -25.93 5.25 -19.68
N GLN A 4 -26.73 5.11 -20.72
CA GLN A 4 -27.01 3.83 -21.29
C GLN A 4 -25.85 3.41 -22.20
N VAL A 5 -25.29 2.24 -21.99
CA VAL A 5 -24.19 1.72 -22.78
C VAL A 5 -24.63 0.48 -23.57
N ARG A 6 -24.06 0.32 -24.76
CA ARG A 6 -24.28 -0.86 -25.59
C ARG A 6 -23.62 -2.07 -24.91
N LYS A 7 -24.14 -3.25 -25.20
CA LYS A 7 -23.64 -4.50 -24.61
C LYS A 7 -22.13 -4.70 -24.80
N LYS A 8 -21.59 -4.33 -25.96
CA LYS A 8 -20.16 -4.38 -26.25
C LYS A 8 -19.37 -3.37 -25.42
N ASP A 9 -19.89 -2.17 -25.29
CA ASP A 9 -19.26 -1.11 -24.50
C ASP A 9 -19.31 -1.45 -23.00
N GLU A 10 -20.42 -2.07 -22.56
CA GLU A 10 -20.58 -2.51 -21.18
C GLU A 10 -19.52 -3.53 -20.80
N PHE A 11 -19.23 -4.52 -21.64
CA PHE A 11 -18.18 -5.50 -21.40
C PHE A 11 -16.80 -4.84 -21.32
N GLN A 12 -16.49 -3.96 -22.26
CA GLN A 12 -15.22 -3.20 -22.27
C GLN A 12 -15.10 -2.33 -21.02
N PHE A 13 -16.16 -1.64 -20.67
CA PHE A 13 -16.23 -0.77 -19.50
C PHE A 13 -16.03 -1.55 -18.19
N ASN A 14 -16.63 -2.73 -18.05
CA ASN A 14 -16.46 -3.58 -16.88
C ASN A 14 -15.03 -4.08 -16.75
N LYS A 15 -14.36 -4.40 -17.85
CA LYS A 15 -12.96 -4.80 -17.88
C LYS A 15 -12.04 -3.68 -17.40
N GLU A 16 -12.28 -2.47 -17.85
CA GLU A 16 -11.54 -1.28 -17.40
C GLU A 16 -11.79 -1.00 -15.93
N ARG A 17 -13.04 -1.10 -15.48
CA ARG A 17 -13.41 -0.95 -14.08
C ARG A 17 -12.74 -1.99 -13.18
N TYR A 18 -12.63 -3.23 -13.64
CA TYR A 18 -11.94 -4.27 -12.88
C TYR A 18 -10.49 -3.86 -12.62
N TYR A 19 -9.82 -3.31 -13.62
CA TYR A 19 -8.45 -2.81 -13.50
C TYR A 19 -8.32 -1.67 -12.48
N LEU A 20 -9.35 -0.82 -12.36
CA LEU A 20 -9.37 0.31 -11.44
C LEU A 20 -9.95 -0.03 -10.06
N MET A 21 -10.50 -1.23 -9.87
CA MET A 21 -11.17 -1.64 -8.64
C MET A 21 -10.22 -2.32 -7.66
N TYR A 22 -10.69 -2.41 -6.42
CA TYR A 22 -10.00 -3.20 -5.40
C TYR A 22 -10.02 -4.68 -5.76
N LYS A 23 -8.90 -5.35 -5.49
CA LYS A 23 -8.72 -6.79 -5.61
C LYS A 23 -8.08 -7.35 -4.34
N ASN A 24 -8.14 -8.66 -4.16
CA ASN A 24 -7.51 -9.37 -3.04
C ASN A 24 -8.05 -8.96 -1.67
N ILE A 25 -9.24 -8.39 -1.63
CA ILE A 25 -9.90 -7.99 -0.39
C ILE A 25 -11.40 -8.19 -0.54
N GLU A 26 -12.04 -8.65 0.52
CA GLU A 26 -13.47 -8.90 0.54
C GLU A 26 -14.25 -7.58 0.47
N LYS A 27 -15.33 -7.58 -0.33
CA LYS A 27 -16.19 -6.40 -0.50
C LYS A 27 -17.44 -6.53 0.36
N GLN A 28 -18.04 -5.38 0.69
CA GLN A 28 -19.29 -5.32 1.45
C GLN A 28 -19.21 -6.06 2.79
N THR A 29 -18.03 -6.05 3.39
CA THR A 29 -17.74 -6.72 4.65
C THR A 29 -16.92 -5.79 5.53
N LYS A 30 -17.32 -5.67 6.78
CA LYS A 30 -16.52 -4.94 7.77
C LYS A 30 -15.26 -5.74 8.05
N LEU A 31 -14.10 -5.12 7.89
CA LEU A 31 -12.82 -5.74 8.14
C LEU A 31 -11.83 -4.74 8.73
N ASN A 32 -10.73 -5.26 9.25
CA ASN A 32 -9.61 -4.46 9.73
C ASN A 32 -8.41 -4.69 8.80
N LEU A 33 -7.82 -3.62 8.29
CA LEU A 33 -6.72 -3.72 7.33
C LEU A 33 -5.52 -4.50 7.88
N LYS A 34 -5.22 -4.36 9.16
CA LYS A 34 -4.09 -5.11 9.77
C LYS A 34 -4.28 -6.63 9.73
N ASP A 35 -5.52 -7.10 9.62
CA ASP A 35 -5.82 -8.53 9.56
C ASP A 35 -5.74 -9.10 8.14
N GLN A 36 -5.47 -8.25 7.14
CA GLN A 36 -5.40 -8.65 5.73
C GLN A 36 -4.05 -9.25 5.33
N VAL A 37 -3.05 -9.17 6.17
CA VAL A 37 -1.72 -9.70 5.94
C VAL A 37 -1.15 -10.21 7.25
N ASP A 38 -0.49 -11.38 7.23
CA ASP A 38 0.12 -11.99 8.40
C ASP A 38 1.64 -11.81 8.37
N TYR A 39 2.25 -11.81 9.55
CA TYR A 39 3.70 -11.87 9.66
C TYR A 39 4.20 -13.27 9.24
N GLN A 40 5.28 -13.27 8.50
CA GLN A 40 6.01 -14.50 8.16
C GLN A 40 7.44 -14.37 8.65
N PRO A 41 7.99 -15.38 9.35
CA PRO A 41 9.34 -15.34 9.90
C PRO A 41 10.38 -14.99 8.84
N GLY A 42 11.19 -13.96 9.10
CA GLY A 42 12.26 -13.52 8.22
C GLY A 42 11.80 -12.90 6.91
N GLN A 43 10.57 -12.41 6.82
CA GLN A 43 10.01 -11.92 5.55
C GLN A 43 9.31 -10.58 5.66
N VAL A 44 9.30 -9.89 4.52
CA VAL A 44 8.36 -8.83 4.21
C VAL A 44 7.28 -9.44 3.33
N VAL A 45 6.01 -9.32 3.74
CA VAL A 45 4.88 -9.84 2.98
C VAL A 45 4.05 -8.67 2.47
N SER A 46 3.59 -8.73 1.23
CA SER A 46 2.75 -7.70 0.65
C SER A 46 1.47 -8.25 0.07
N LYS A 47 0.42 -7.46 0.13
CA LYS A 47 -0.86 -7.75 -0.50
C LYS A 47 -1.32 -6.51 -1.25
N THR A 48 -1.33 -6.58 -2.57
CA THR A 48 -1.73 -5.46 -3.41
C THR A 48 -3.24 -5.43 -3.56
N LEU A 49 -3.84 -4.29 -3.24
CA LEU A 49 -5.29 -4.08 -3.32
C LEU A 49 -5.73 -3.32 -4.57
N VAL A 50 -4.90 -2.41 -5.06
CA VAL A 50 -5.11 -1.67 -6.31
C VAL A 50 -3.77 -1.44 -6.95
N GLN A 51 -3.69 -1.60 -8.25
CA GLN A 51 -2.49 -1.20 -8.99
C GLN A 51 -2.86 -0.86 -10.41
N ASN A 52 -2.67 0.39 -10.78
CA ASN A 52 -2.86 0.90 -12.12
C ASN A 52 -1.96 2.13 -12.36
N GLU A 53 -2.13 2.79 -13.50
CA GLU A 53 -1.31 3.95 -13.86
C GLU A 53 -1.56 5.20 -13.01
N TYR A 54 -2.63 5.23 -12.23
CA TYR A 54 -3.00 6.39 -11.40
C TYR A 54 -2.67 6.19 -9.94
N VAL A 55 -2.82 4.97 -9.43
CA VAL A 55 -2.70 4.68 -8.00
C VAL A 55 -2.27 3.24 -7.77
N SER A 56 -1.46 3.03 -6.76
CA SER A 56 -1.26 1.70 -6.17
C SER A 56 -1.56 1.76 -4.67
N MET A 57 -2.14 0.67 -4.16
CA MET A 57 -2.42 0.51 -2.75
C MET A 57 -2.03 -0.89 -2.32
N THR A 58 -1.16 -0.98 -1.32
CA THR A 58 -0.60 -2.25 -0.86
C THR A 58 -0.56 -2.27 0.67
N ILE A 59 -0.87 -3.42 1.24
CA ILE A 59 -0.69 -3.68 2.67
C ILE A 59 0.57 -4.51 2.84
N PHE A 60 1.41 -4.15 3.81
CA PHE A 60 2.66 -4.86 4.11
C PHE A 60 2.68 -5.34 5.55
N SER A 61 3.32 -6.48 5.77
CA SER A 61 3.81 -6.88 7.07
C SER A 61 5.33 -7.05 7.03
N PHE A 62 5.99 -6.60 8.07
CA PHE A 62 7.45 -6.72 8.23
C PHE A 62 7.73 -7.51 9.48
N ASP A 63 8.48 -8.59 9.36
CA ASP A 63 9.07 -9.22 10.55
C ASP A 63 10.14 -8.28 11.12
N LYS A 64 10.40 -8.40 12.41
CA LYS A 64 11.42 -7.57 13.07
C LYS A 64 12.77 -7.72 12.38
N GLY A 65 13.40 -6.60 12.03
CA GLY A 65 14.71 -6.57 11.39
C GLY A 65 14.67 -6.71 9.87
N GLU A 66 13.51 -6.98 9.29
CA GLU A 66 13.37 -7.04 7.84
C GLU A 66 13.23 -5.64 7.25
N GLU A 67 13.68 -5.47 6.01
CA GLU A 67 13.70 -4.15 5.39
C GLU A 67 13.40 -4.17 3.90
N ILE A 68 12.97 -3.03 3.40
CA ILE A 68 12.99 -2.69 1.99
C ILE A 68 14.11 -1.67 1.82
N SER A 69 15.13 -2.02 1.02
CA SER A 69 16.29 -1.18 0.80
C SER A 69 15.93 0.13 0.09
N THR A 70 16.86 1.08 0.11
CA THR A 70 16.65 2.40 -0.48
C THR A 70 16.23 2.33 -1.93
N HIS A 71 15.13 2.99 -2.25
CA HIS A 71 14.57 3.12 -3.58
C HIS A 71 13.76 4.41 -3.67
N ALA A 72 13.25 4.74 -4.85
CA ALA A 72 12.40 5.90 -5.05
C ALA A 72 11.14 5.48 -5.80
N ALA A 73 10.02 6.10 -5.49
CA ALA A 73 8.75 5.86 -6.17
C ALA A 73 8.49 6.89 -7.26
N GLY A 74 7.79 6.48 -8.31
CA GLY A 74 7.39 7.35 -9.43
C GLY A 74 6.19 8.26 -9.12
N GLY A 75 5.75 8.31 -7.87
CA GLY A 75 4.67 9.16 -7.38
C GLY A 75 4.85 9.44 -5.90
N ASP A 76 3.98 10.27 -5.33
CA ASP A 76 3.96 10.52 -3.90
C ASP A 76 3.44 9.29 -3.16
N ALA A 77 4.19 8.82 -2.18
CA ALA A 77 3.85 7.62 -1.42
C ALA A 77 3.38 8.03 -0.01
N MET A 78 2.16 7.64 0.36
CA MET A 78 1.64 7.84 1.70
C MET A 78 1.67 6.52 2.46
N VAL A 79 2.38 6.50 3.58
CA VAL A 79 2.43 5.38 4.50
C VAL A 79 1.59 5.69 5.72
N THR A 80 0.79 4.72 6.14
CA THR A 80 0.12 4.74 7.44
C THR A 80 0.44 3.42 8.15
N VAL A 81 1.02 3.51 9.34
CA VAL A 81 1.32 2.33 10.16
C VAL A 81 0.04 1.84 10.83
N LEU A 82 -0.22 0.54 10.73
CA LEU A 82 -1.43 -0.10 11.24
C LEU A 82 -1.19 -0.74 12.61
N GLU A 83 -0.01 -1.28 12.83
CA GLU A 83 0.45 -1.81 14.13
C GLU A 83 1.97 -1.92 14.16
N GLY A 84 2.54 -2.00 15.35
CA GLY A 84 3.97 -2.15 15.54
C GLY A 84 4.75 -0.86 15.33
N LYS A 85 6.03 -0.97 14.96
CA LYS A 85 6.91 0.18 14.82
C LYS A 85 7.85 0.01 13.63
N GLY A 86 7.78 0.95 12.69
CA GLY A 86 8.66 1.01 11.52
C GLY A 86 9.61 2.19 11.60
N ARG A 87 10.80 2.01 11.02
CA ARG A 87 11.76 3.09 10.81
C ARG A 87 11.84 3.43 9.34
N PHE A 88 11.59 4.69 9.02
CA PHE A 88 11.54 5.20 7.65
C PHE A 88 12.65 6.22 7.46
N THR A 89 13.49 6.01 6.47
CA THR A 89 14.53 6.97 6.09
C THR A 89 14.14 7.59 4.76
N VAL A 90 13.91 8.89 4.74
CA VAL A 90 13.42 9.61 3.56
C VAL A 90 14.33 10.80 3.28
N GLY A 91 15.03 10.79 2.15
CA GLY A 91 15.98 11.84 1.82
C GLY A 91 17.05 12.06 2.90
N GLY A 92 17.47 10.98 3.58
CA GLY A 92 18.43 11.04 4.67
C GLY A 92 17.85 11.37 6.03
N GLU A 93 16.58 11.72 6.15
CA GLU A 93 15.91 12.00 7.42
C GLU A 93 15.21 10.74 7.94
N VAL A 94 15.37 10.47 9.25
CA VAL A 94 14.84 9.26 9.89
C VAL A 94 13.57 9.58 10.67
N PHE A 95 12.54 8.75 10.44
CA PHE A 95 11.25 8.81 11.14
C PHE A 95 10.92 7.46 11.75
N PHE A 96 10.46 7.47 13.00
CA PHE A 96 9.89 6.28 13.65
C PHE A 96 8.38 6.44 13.68
N LEU A 97 7.67 5.49 13.09
CA LEU A 97 6.21 5.52 13.01
C LEU A 97 5.61 4.35 13.77
N GLU A 98 4.56 4.64 14.52
CA GLU A 98 3.73 3.68 15.25
C GLU A 98 2.29 3.72 14.71
N ALA A 99 1.44 2.82 15.22
CA ALA A 99 0.05 2.70 14.78
C ALA A 99 -0.66 4.06 14.76
N GLY A 100 -1.24 4.40 13.62
CA GLY A 100 -1.93 5.67 13.38
C GLY A 100 -1.08 6.78 12.79
N ASP A 101 0.26 6.66 12.82
CA ASP A 101 1.14 7.66 12.23
C ASP A 101 1.15 7.54 10.71
N THR A 102 1.24 8.69 10.05
CA THR A 102 1.25 8.81 8.59
C THR A 102 2.44 9.65 8.14
N LEU A 103 3.07 9.25 7.03
CA LEU A 103 4.20 9.95 6.42
C LEU A 103 4.02 9.97 4.90
N ILE A 104 4.22 11.15 4.30
CA ILE A 104 4.29 11.28 2.84
C ILE A 104 5.75 11.26 2.42
N MET A 105 6.10 10.29 1.58
CA MET A 105 7.42 10.18 0.96
C MET A 105 7.30 10.74 -0.47
N PRO A 106 7.90 11.91 -0.76
CA PRO A 106 7.69 12.58 -2.03
C PRO A 106 8.23 11.79 -3.22
N LYS A 107 7.63 12.00 -4.37
CA LYS A 107 8.07 11.43 -5.64
C LYS A 107 9.57 11.65 -5.85
N ASP A 108 10.27 10.61 -6.31
CA ASP A 108 11.69 10.62 -6.67
C ASP A 108 12.66 10.84 -5.50
N ILE A 109 12.18 11.00 -4.28
CA ILE A 109 13.05 11.12 -3.10
C ILE A 109 13.38 9.71 -2.59
N PRO A 110 14.67 9.35 -2.47
CA PRO A 110 15.08 8.03 -1.98
C PRO A 110 14.55 7.75 -0.58
N HIS A 111 14.01 6.57 -0.36
CA HIS A 111 13.51 6.14 0.94
C HIS A 111 13.77 4.66 1.19
N ALA A 112 13.86 4.30 2.47
CA ALA A 112 14.04 2.95 2.95
C ALA A 112 13.12 2.70 4.13
N VAL A 113 12.72 1.43 4.31
CA VAL A 113 11.81 1.01 5.37
C VAL A 113 12.41 -0.15 6.13
N TYR A 114 12.40 -0.09 7.47
CA TYR A 114 13.00 -1.09 8.34
C TYR A 114 12.06 -1.43 9.49
N GLY A 115 11.91 -2.71 9.78
CA GLY A 115 11.11 -3.20 10.90
C GLY A 115 11.86 -3.06 12.25
N GLU A 116 11.67 -1.94 12.94
CA GLU A 116 12.18 -1.78 14.31
C GLU A 116 11.61 -2.84 15.23
N GLU A 117 10.32 -3.10 15.07
CA GLU A 117 9.58 -4.22 15.61
C GLU A 117 8.82 -4.85 14.47
N GLN A 118 8.14 -5.97 14.69
CA GLN A 118 7.13 -6.42 13.74
C GLN A 118 6.13 -5.29 13.53
N PHE A 119 5.83 -4.95 12.27
CA PHE A 119 4.85 -3.91 12.01
C PHE A 119 4.12 -4.13 10.69
N LYS A 120 2.96 -3.53 10.59
CA LYS A 120 2.15 -3.52 9.37
C LYS A 120 1.88 -2.11 8.94
N MET A 121 1.85 -1.88 7.63
CA MET A 121 1.58 -0.57 7.06
C MET A 121 0.70 -0.67 5.83
N GLN A 122 -0.02 0.41 5.57
CA GLN A 122 -0.69 0.66 4.31
C GLN A 122 0.14 1.64 3.50
N LEU A 123 0.38 1.34 2.24
CA LEU A 123 1.09 2.20 1.31
C LEU A 123 0.16 2.57 0.16
N VAL A 124 0.01 3.88 -0.08
CA VAL A 124 -0.74 4.41 -1.22
C VAL A 124 0.20 5.28 -2.04
N VAL A 125 0.39 4.94 -3.30
CA VAL A 125 1.20 5.76 -4.22
C VAL A 125 0.27 6.41 -5.23
N SER A 126 0.34 7.73 -5.32
CA SER A 126 -0.38 8.54 -6.30
C SER A 126 0.59 8.97 -7.39
N TYR A 127 0.31 8.54 -8.60
CA TYR A 127 1.14 8.83 -9.77
C TYR A 127 0.72 10.07 -10.54
#